data_697e35a41151a16bff02a0a6f2375fc4
#
_entry.id   697e35a41151a16bff02a0a6f2375fc4
#
_cell.length_a   1.000
_cell.length_b   1.000
_cell.length_c   1.000
_cell.angle_alpha   90.00
_cell.angle_beta   90.00
_cell.angle_gamma   90.00
#
_symmetry.space_group_name_H-M   'P 1'
#
loop_
_entity.id
_entity.type
_entity.pdbx_description
1 polymer ?
#
loop_
_entity_poly.entity_id
_entity_poly.type
_entity_poly.pdbx_seq_one_letter_code
_entity_poly.pdbx_strand_id
1 'polypeptide(L)'
;MRKARKRHGETRHRPWPLSERPGFLIRRLHQIHVALFQEACGEFEVTPLQYSLLSALAVRKTADQTTLAADIALDRTTTTGALKRLAARNFVERAVDDEDRRARLCRLTPAGAALLAKIEASARAAHRATLDNLSEKEQAAFVDMMQRIVAVHSNRDSATALFD
;
A
#
# COMPACT_ATOMS: atom_id res chain seq x y z
N MET A 1 3.99 -62.84 -32.04
CA MET A 1 3.14 -61.68 -31.83
C MET A 1 3.80 -60.77 -30.74
N ARG A 2 4.42 -59.68 -31.11
CA ARG A 2 5.14 -58.73 -30.26
C ARG A 2 4.18 -57.61 -29.85
N LYS A 3 3.76 -57.51 -28.55
CA LYS A 3 2.91 -56.44 -28.05
C LYS A 3 3.69 -55.13 -28.03
N ALA A 4 3.21 -54.14 -28.80
CA ALA A 4 3.71 -52.79 -28.79
C ALA A 4 3.38 -52.13 -27.43
N ARG A 5 4.41 -51.74 -26.65
CA ARG A 5 4.30 -50.94 -25.44
C ARG A 5 3.98 -49.49 -25.86
N LYS A 6 2.76 -49.06 -25.59
CA LYS A 6 2.40 -47.61 -25.66
C LYS A 6 3.25 -46.87 -24.64
N ARG A 7 4.16 -46.04 -25.14
CA ARG A 7 4.86 -45.04 -24.33
C ARG A 7 3.83 -43.96 -23.96
N HIS A 8 3.43 -43.93 -22.72
CA HIS A 8 2.70 -42.78 -22.17
C HIS A 8 3.66 -41.58 -22.27
N GLY A 9 3.30 -40.57 -23.07
CA GLY A 9 4.02 -39.30 -23.13
C GLY A 9 3.93 -38.64 -21.77
N GLU A 10 5.03 -38.63 -21.02
CA GLU A 10 5.21 -37.75 -19.87
C GLU A 10 5.08 -36.33 -20.37
N THR A 11 3.95 -35.68 -20.11
CA THR A 11 3.81 -34.24 -20.19
C THR A 11 4.78 -33.66 -19.18
N ARG A 12 5.99 -33.31 -19.65
CA ARG A 12 6.98 -32.59 -18.84
C ARG A 12 6.33 -31.28 -18.39
N HIS A 13 5.87 -31.24 -17.15
CA HIS A 13 5.34 -30.04 -16.51
C HIS A 13 6.51 -29.05 -16.46
N ARG A 14 6.52 -28.10 -17.43
CA ARG A 14 7.50 -27.01 -17.43
C ARG A 14 7.17 -26.12 -16.21
N PRO A 15 8.09 -25.97 -15.25
CA PRO A 15 7.81 -25.12 -14.10
C PRO A 15 7.49 -23.69 -14.58
N TRP A 16 6.44 -23.08 -14.03
CA TRP A 16 6.15 -21.69 -14.29
C TRP A 16 7.23 -20.81 -13.64
N PRO A 17 8.05 -20.05 -14.41
CA PRO A 17 9.15 -19.28 -13.88
C PRO A 17 8.67 -18.26 -12.86
N LEU A 18 9.45 -18.06 -11.77
CA LEU A 18 9.09 -17.11 -10.73
C LEU A 18 8.97 -15.67 -11.27
N SER A 19 9.83 -15.31 -12.22
CA SER A 19 9.84 -14.00 -12.89
C SER A 19 8.61 -13.69 -13.74
N GLU A 20 7.78 -14.70 -14.05
CA GLU A 20 6.54 -14.54 -14.79
C GLU A 20 5.29 -14.52 -13.90
N ARG A 21 5.46 -14.70 -12.58
CA ARG A 21 4.35 -14.78 -11.63
C ARG A 21 3.93 -13.37 -11.15
N PRO A 22 2.67 -12.96 -11.36
CA PRO A 22 2.20 -11.65 -10.94
C PRO A 22 2.47 -11.32 -9.47
N GLY A 23 2.17 -12.24 -8.55
CA GLY A 23 2.40 -12.02 -7.12
C GLY A 23 3.88 -11.79 -6.77
N PHE A 24 4.83 -12.43 -7.48
CA PHE A 24 6.24 -12.16 -7.30
C PHE A 24 6.62 -10.78 -7.85
N LEU A 25 6.11 -10.41 -9.03
CA LEU A 25 6.38 -9.12 -9.64
C LEU A 25 5.82 -7.96 -8.82
N ILE A 26 4.60 -8.09 -8.30
CA ILE A 26 3.98 -7.11 -7.40
C ILE A 26 4.86 -6.89 -6.15
N ARG A 27 5.31 -7.98 -5.51
CA ARG A 27 6.19 -7.88 -4.35
C ARG A 27 7.52 -7.21 -4.70
N ARG A 28 8.13 -7.56 -5.84
CA ARG A 28 9.38 -6.94 -6.30
C ARG A 28 9.21 -5.47 -6.60
N LEU A 29 8.14 -5.09 -7.27
CA LEU A 29 7.82 -3.70 -7.55
C LEU A 29 7.61 -2.90 -6.27
N HIS A 30 6.90 -3.48 -5.29
CA HIS A 30 6.75 -2.85 -3.97
C HIS A 30 8.11 -2.63 -3.27
N GLN A 31 9.02 -3.62 -3.31
CA GLN A 31 10.37 -3.47 -2.73
C GLN A 31 11.16 -2.35 -3.43
N ILE A 32 11.07 -2.25 -4.76
CA ILE A 32 11.70 -1.18 -5.54
C ILE A 32 11.13 0.17 -5.12
N HIS A 33 9.81 0.30 -5.05
CA HIS A 33 9.16 1.54 -4.63
C HIS A 33 9.59 1.97 -3.21
N VAL A 34 9.65 1.03 -2.26
CA VAL A 34 10.11 1.32 -0.89
C VAL A 34 11.54 1.84 -0.88
N ALA A 35 12.45 1.25 -1.68
CA ALA A 35 13.84 1.70 -1.77
C ALA A 35 13.94 3.12 -2.37
N LEU A 36 13.24 3.38 -3.48
CA LEU A 36 13.20 4.69 -4.12
C LEU A 36 12.58 5.76 -3.21
N PHE A 37 11.53 5.40 -2.47
CA PHE A 37 10.95 6.30 -1.48
C PHE A 37 11.93 6.62 -0.36
N GLN A 38 12.66 5.62 0.15
CA GLN A 38 13.65 5.81 1.19
C GLN A 38 14.81 6.69 0.71
N GLU A 39 15.24 6.53 -0.54
CA GLU A 39 16.26 7.38 -1.16
C GLU A 39 15.79 8.84 -1.28
N ALA A 40 14.57 9.06 -1.78
CA ALA A 40 14.05 10.41 -2.01
C ALA A 40 13.57 11.12 -0.75
N CYS A 41 13.12 10.37 0.27
CA CYS A 41 12.44 10.91 1.45
C CYS A 41 13.16 10.59 2.77
N GLY A 42 14.33 9.95 2.73
CA GLY A 42 15.04 9.48 3.93
C GLY A 42 15.37 10.57 4.94
N GLU A 43 15.67 11.79 4.48
CA GLU A 43 15.95 12.96 5.33
C GLU A 43 14.77 13.34 6.26
N PHE A 44 13.53 13.00 5.88
CA PHE A 44 12.33 13.27 6.70
C PHE A 44 12.06 12.19 7.74
N GLU A 45 12.81 11.08 7.70
CA GLU A 45 12.61 9.91 8.60
C GLU A 45 11.16 9.41 8.63
N VAL A 46 10.52 9.38 7.47
CA VAL A 46 9.13 8.92 7.28
C VAL A 46 9.12 7.75 6.32
N THR A 47 8.47 6.66 6.73
CA THR A 47 8.26 5.49 5.85
C THR A 47 7.12 5.72 4.86
N PRO A 48 7.05 4.96 3.74
CA PRO A 48 5.90 5.01 2.82
C PRO A 48 4.56 4.85 3.53
N LEU A 49 4.48 3.94 4.51
CA LEU A 49 3.30 3.73 5.33
C LEU A 49 2.91 4.99 6.14
N GLN A 50 3.88 5.61 6.78
CA GLN A 50 3.63 6.83 7.56
C GLN A 50 3.22 8.00 6.65
N TYR A 51 3.83 8.13 5.47
CA TYR A 51 3.41 9.09 4.47
C TYR A 51 1.97 8.87 4.01
N SER A 52 1.57 7.61 3.75
CA SER A 52 0.18 7.28 3.38
C SER A 52 -0.82 7.67 4.48
N LEU A 53 -0.48 7.43 5.76
CA LEU A 53 -1.33 7.85 6.88
C LEU A 53 -1.46 9.37 6.99
N LEU A 54 -0.36 10.12 6.84
CA LEU A 54 -0.39 11.58 6.84
C LEU A 54 -1.24 12.10 5.66
N SER A 55 -1.11 11.51 4.48
CA SER A 55 -1.88 11.85 3.28
C SER A 55 -3.38 11.57 3.47
N ALA A 56 -3.75 10.41 4.02
CA ALA A 56 -5.14 10.07 4.33
C ALA A 56 -5.76 11.04 5.32
N LEU A 57 -5.03 11.40 6.39
CA LEU A 57 -5.48 12.38 7.38
C LEU A 57 -5.58 13.80 6.81
N ALA A 58 -4.73 14.18 5.85
CA ALA A 58 -4.84 15.48 5.18
C ALA A 58 -6.16 15.62 4.39
N VAL A 59 -6.62 14.52 3.78
CA VAL A 59 -7.88 14.47 3.03
C VAL A 59 -9.08 14.41 3.98
N ARG A 60 -9.07 13.48 4.94
CA ARG A 60 -10.21 13.23 5.84
C ARG A 60 -10.37 14.27 6.93
N LYS A 61 -9.31 15.01 7.27
CA LYS A 61 -9.20 15.90 8.43
C LYS A 61 -9.17 15.15 9.76
N THR A 62 -10.14 14.27 9.99
CA THR A 62 -10.26 13.42 11.18
C THR A 62 -10.73 12.02 10.77
N ALA A 63 -10.15 10.99 11.35
CA ALA A 63 -10.59 9.60 11.16
C ALA A 63 -10.16 8.72 12.33
N ASP A 64 -10.92 7.65 12.59
CA ASP A 64 -10.52 6.60 13.52
C ASP A 64 -9.51 5.63 12.90
N GLN A 65 -8.92 4.77 13.75
CA GLN A 65 -7.87 3.86 13.32
C GLN A 65 -8.35 2.77 12.35
N THR A 66 -9.61 2.38 12.41
CA THR A 66 -10.20 1.35 11.54
C THR A 66 -10.38 1.91 10.13
N THR A 67 -10.94 3.11 10.05
CA THR A 67 -11.08 3.86 8.80
C THR A 67 -9.72 4.09 8.13
N LEU A 68 -8.71 4.53 8.89
CA LEU A 68 -7.37 4.74 8.36
C LEU A 68 -6.70 3.43 7.90
N ALA A 69 -6.91 2.33 8.60
CA ALA A 69 -6.39 1.03 8.21
C ALA A 69 -6.99 0.57 6.85
N ALA A 70 -8.30 0.78 6.68
CA ALA A 70 -8.98 0.52 5.41
C ALA A 70 -8.46 1.42 4.27
N ASP A 71 -8.31 2.72 4.51
CA ASP A 71 -7.83 3.69 3.51
C ASP A 71 -6.45 3.35 2.97
N ILE A 72 -5.55 2.86 3.83
CA ILE A 72 -4.17 2.53 3.44
C ILE A 72 -3.98 1.03 3.14
N ALA A 73 -5.07 0.25 3.10
CA ALA A 73 -5.09 -1.19 2.81
C ALA A 73 -4.13 -2.00 3.71
N LEU A 74 -4.15 -1.75 5.03
CA LEU A 74 -3.31 -2.45 6.01
C LEU A 74 -4.11 -2.93 7.22
N ASP A 75 -3.55 -3.91 7.92
CA ASP A 75 -4.12 -4.40 9.16
C ASP A 75 -4.10 -3.33 10.27
N ARG A 76 -5.06 -3.45 11.19
CA ARG A 76 -5.26 -2.51 12.29
C ARG A 76 -4.05 -2.43 13.23
N THR A 77 -3.33 -3.52 13.46
CA THR A 77 -2.18 -3.57 14.37
C THR A 77 -1.02 -2.75 13.83
N THR A 78 -0.67 -2.97 12.56
CA THR A 78 0.38 -2.24 11.84
C THR A 78 0.05 -0.74 11.78
N THR A 79 -1.19 -0.41 11.43
CA THR A 79 -1.70 0.97 11.37
C THR A 79 -1.62 1.65 12.73
N THR A 80 -2.07 0.99 13.81
CA THR A 80 -2.00 1.50 15.18
C THR A 80 -0.55 1.77 15.61
N GLY A 81 0.37 0.86 15.29
CA GLY A 81 1.80 1.02 15.58
C GLY A 81 2.41 2.24 14.87
N ALA A 82 2.05 2.44 13.61
CA ALA A 82 2.53 3.59 12.83
C ALA A 82 1.95 4.92 13.36
N LEU A 83 0.65 4.97 13.68
CA LEU A 83 0.00 6.14 14.29
C LEU A 83 0.60 6.50 15.65
N LYS A 84 0.96 5.51 16.49
CA LYS A 84 1.66 5.75 17.75
C LYS A 84 3.01 6.42 17.52
N ARG A 85 3.80 5.95 16.52
CA ARG A 85 5.10 6.56 16.18
C ARG A 85 4.95 7.99 15.65
N LEU A 86 3.96 8.25 14.80
CA LEU A 86 3.66 9.60 14.32
C LEU A 86 3.21 10.54 15.46
N ALA A 87 2.41 10.03 16.39
CA ALA A 87 1.97 10.80 17.57
C ALA A 87 3.14 11.10 18.51
N ALA A 88 4.06 10.15 18.75
CA ALA A 88 5.26 10.36 19.55
C ALA A 88 6.18 11.45 18.99
N ARG A 89 6.14 11.66 17.67
CA ARG A 89 6.86 12.74 16.97
C ARG A 89 6.02 14.01 16.81
N ASN A 90 4.86 14.08 17.44
CA ASN A 90 3.93 15.23 17.35
C ASN A 90 3.43 15.56 15.93
N PHE A 91 3.36 14.58 15.04
CA PHE A 91 2.81 14.77 13.68
C PHE A 91 1.31 14.46 13.60
N VAL A 92 0.83 13.59 14.50
CA VAL A 92 -0.57 13.19 14.60
C VAL A 92 -1.02 13.36 16.04
N GLU A 93 -2.17 13.96 16.24
CA GLU A 93 -2.89 13.97 17.53
C GLU A 93 -3.89 12.83 17.54
N ARG A 94 -4.04 12.22 18.73
CA ARG A 94 -4.96 11.12 18.99
C ARG A 94 -5.82 11.47 20.20
N ALA A 95 -7.07 11.81 19.94
CA ALA A 95 -8.06 12.11 20.97
C ALA A 95 -9.03 10.93 21.16
N VAL A 96 -9.64 10.85 22.32
CA VAL A 96 -10.81 9.98 22.53
C VAL A 96 -11.98 10.65 21.82
N ASP A 97 -12.79 9.86 21.11
CA ASP A 97 -14.02 10.35 20.53
C ASP A 97 -15.02 10.69 21.65
N ASP A 98 -15.66 11.84 21.56
CA ASP A 98 -16.63 12.28 22.57
C ASP A 98 -17.93 11.45 22.50
N GLU A 99 -18.27 10.91 21.34
CA GLU A 99 -19.48 10.10 21.11
C GLU A 99 -19.20 8.61 21.38
N ASP A 100 -18.05 8.08 20.98
CA ASP A 100 -17.61 6.71 21.27
C ASP A 100 -16.24 6.72 21.99
N ARG A 101 -16.28 6.62 23.32
CA ARG A 101 -15.06 6.57 24.15
C ARG A 101 -14.11 5.41 23.84
N ARG A 102 -14.54 4.41 23.06
CA ARG A 102 -13.70 3.31 22.58
C ARG A 102 -12.96 3.65 21.29
N ALA A 103 -13.48 4.60 20.52
CA ALA A 103 -12.83 5.09 19.31
C ALA A 103 -11.76 6.13 19.65
N ARG A 104 -10.67 6.09 18.90
CA ARG A 104 -9.62 7.12 18.98
C ARG A 104 -9.54 7.81 17.64
N LEU A 105 -9.98 9.06 17.64
CA LEU A 105 -9.86 9.92 16.47
C LEU A 105 -8.43 10.40 16.32
N CYS A 106 -7.95 10.39 15.09
CA CYS A 106 -6.64 10.89 14.69
C CYS A 106 -6.82 12.11 13.78
N ARG A 107 -5.96 13.10 13.95
CA ARG A 107 -5.86 14.26 13.06
C ARG A 107 -4.41 14.72 12.92
N LEU A 108 -4.11 15.42 11.82
CA LEU A 108 -2.79 16.06 11.69
C LEU A 108 -2.65 17.19 12.70
N THR A 109 -1.47 17.30 13.29
CA THR A 109 -1.05 18.52 13.95
C THR A 109 -0.56 19.54 12.92
N PRO A 110 -0.37 20.81 13.28
CA PRO A 110 0.30 21.79 12.42
C PRO A 110 1.69 21.30 11.96
N ALA A 111 2.45 20.64 12.84
CA ALA A 111 3.75 20.07 12.52
C ALA A 111 3.63 18.90 11.49
N GLY A 112 2.62 18.04 11.64
CA GLY A 112 2.35 16.97 10.68
C GLY A 112 1.95 17.49 9.30
N ALA A 113 1.12 18.53 9.25
CA ALA A 113 0.74 19.17 8.00
C ALA A 113 1.95 19.85 7.32
N ALA A 114 2.80 20.53 8.08
CA ALA A 114 4.02 21.13 7.56
C ALA A 114 5.02 20.08 7.05
N LEU A 115 5.17 18.95 7.75
CA LEU A 115 5.99 17.83 7.29
C LEU A 115 5.47 17.26 5.96
N LEU A 116 4.17 16.99 5.87
CA LEU A 116 3.56 16.48 4.66
C LEU A 116 3.80 17.42 3.47
N ALA A 117 3.64 18.72 3.65
CA ALA A 117 3.91 19.71 2.60
C ALA A 117 5.37 19.69 2.14
N LYS A 118 6.33 19.51 3.07
CA LYS A 118 7.77 19.44 2.74
C LYS A 118 8.11 18.16 1.96
N ILE A 119 7.54 17.02 2.33
CA ILE A 119 7.89 15.72 1.75
C ILE A 119 7.21 15.49 0.39
N GLU A 120 6.15 16.22 0.07
CA GLU A 120 5.28 15.96 -1.09
C GLU A 120 6.04 15.90 -2.42
N ALA A 121 6.98 16.82 -2.66
CA ALA A 121 7.75 16.83 -3.90
C ALA A 121 8.66 15.61 -4.04
N SER A 122 9.35 15.22 -2.96
CA SER A 122 10.21 14.05 -2.90
C SER A 122 9.43 12.75 -3.03
N ALA A 123 8.26 12.65 -2.36
CA ALA A 123 7.37 11.50 -2.48
C ALA A 123 6.86 11.33 -3.92
N ARG A 124 6.43 12.43 -4.58
CA ARG A 124 6.03 12.40 -6.00
C ARG A 124 7.17 11.98 -6.92
N ALA A 125 8.40 12.40 -6.64
CA ALA A 125 9.57 11.96 -7.38
C ALA A 125 9.80 10.45 -7.24
N ALA A 126 9.71 9.90 -6.04
CA ALA A 126 9.81 8.45 -5.81
C ALA A 126 8.72 7.65 -6.53
N HIS A 127 7.46 8.13 -6.52
CA HIS A 127 6.38 7.50 -7.27
C HIS A 127 6.65 7.50 -8.78
N ARG A 128 7.15 8.60 -9.35
CA ARG A 128 7.52 8.66 -10.77
C ARG A 128 8.69 7.72 -11.07
N ALA A 129 9.75 7.76 -10.29
CA ALA A 129 10.93 6.92 -10.48
C ALA A 129 10.59 5.41 -10.46
N THR A 130 9.54 5.02 -9.74
CA THR A 130 9.06 3.62 -9.75
C THR A 130 8.63 3.15 -11.15
N LEU A 131 8.19 4.05 -12.02
CA LEU A 131 7.64 3.75 -13.35
C LEU A 131 8.47 4.37 -14.51
N ASP A 132 9.65 4.94 -14.24
CA ASP A 132 10.46 5.68 -15.21
C ASP A 132 10.87 4.88 -16.46
N ASN A 133 10.84 3.54 -16.38
CA ASN A 133 11.13 2.65 -17.51
C ASN A 133 9.94 2.50 -18.49
N LEU A 134 8.83 3.12 -18.19
CA LEU A 134 7.62 3.11 -19.00
C LEU A 134 7.38 4.50 -19.62
N SER A 135 6.90 4.55 -20.85
CA SER A 135 6.40 5.81 -21.43
C SER A 135 5.18 6.33 -20.65
N GLU A 136 4.87 7.62 -20.75
CA GLU A 136 3.72 8.22 -20.08
C GLU A 136 2.40 7.48 -20.32
N LYS A 137 2.18 7.04 -21.58
CA LYS A 137 1.00 6.26 -21.96
C LYS A 137 0.97 4.90 -21.24
N GLU A 138 2.11 4.22 -21.15
CA GLU A 138 2.22 2.92 -20.46
C GLU A 138 2.07 3.09 -18.96
N GLN A 139 2.62 4.16 -18.36
CA GLN A 139 2.42 4.49 -16.94
C GLN A 139 0.93 4.68 -16.63
N ALA A 140 0.22 5.48 -17.42
CA ALA A 140 -1.21 5.69 -17.25
C ALA A 140 -2.02 4.38 -17.38
N ALA A 141 -1.71 3.57 -18.39
CA ALA A 141 -2.36 2.27 -18.59
C ALA A 141 -2.07 1.30 -17.42
N PHE A 142 -0.84 1.29 -16.92
CA PHE A 142 -0.45 0.45 -15.78
C PHE A 142 -1.18 0.83 -14.50
N VAL A 143 -1.28 2.14 -14.20
CA VAL A 143 -2.03 2.64 -13.05
C VAL A 143 -3.52 2.29 -13.18
N ASP A 144 -4.14 2.47 -14.35
CA ASP A 144 -5.54 2.06 -14.60
C ASP A 144 -5.74 0.57 -14.34
N MET A 145 -4.85 -0.29 -14.87
CA MET A 145 -4.95 -1.73 -14.65
C MET A 145 -4.84 -2.10 -13.17
N MET A 146 -3.93 -1.49 -12.42
CA MET A 146 -3.82 -1.71 -10.97
C MET A 146 -5.09 -1.27 -10.24
N GLN A 147 -5.64 -0.10 -10.55
CA GLN A 147 -6.87 0.42 -9.94
C GLN A 147 -8.05 -0.52 -10.19
N ARG A 148 -8.20 -1.05 -11.40
CA ARG A 148 -9.26 -2.02 -11.74
C ARG A 148 -9.13 -3.32 -10.95
N ILE A 149 -7.91 -3.84 -10.80
CA ILE A 149 -7.67 -5.05 -9.99
C ILE A 149 -8.02 -4.78 -8.52
N VAL A 150 -7.55 -3.67 -7.96
CA VAL A 150 -7.82 -3.30 -6.56
C VAL A 150 -9.31 -3.11 -6.31
N ALA A 151 -10.03 -2.40 -7.20
CA ALA A 151 -11.46 -2.12 -7.03
C ALA A 151 -12.32 -3.40 -6.93
N VAL A 152 -11.99 -4.43 -7.74
CA VAL A 152 -12.71 -5.72 -7.70
C VAL A 152 -12.51 -6.45 -6.37
N HIS A 153 -11.29 -6.39 -5.80
CA HIS A 153 -10.97 -7.09 -4.56
C HIS A 153 -11.44 -6.33 -3.32
N SER A 154 -11.38 -5.00 -3.31
CA SER A 154 -11.92 -4.18 -2.19
C SER A 154 -13.42 -4.38 -1.99
N ASN A 155 -14.19 -4.59 -3.06
CA ASN A 155 -15.61 -4.92 -2.97
C ASN A 155 -15.87 -6.31 -2.38
N ARG A 156 -14.93 -7.26 -2.52
CA ARG A 156 -15.02 -8.59 -1.91
C ARG A 156 -14.79 -8.55 -0.40
N ASP A 157 -13.80 -7.78 0.05
CA ASP A 157 -13.50 -7.64 1.48
C ASP A 157 -14.67 -7.00 2.24
N SER A 158 -15.34 -6.02 1.63
CA SER A 158 -16.56 -5.43 2.18
C SER A 158 -17.74 -6.40 2.24
N ALA A 159 -17.83 -7.35 1.30
CA ALA A 159 -18.88 -8.38 1.29
C ALA A 159 -18.60 -9.51 2.30
N THR A 160 -17.33 -9.82 2.55
CA THR A 160 -16.92 -10.87 3.52
C THR A 160 -17.11 -10.39 4.97
N ALA A 161 -16.88 -9.10 5.25
CA ALA A 161 -17.09 -8.50 6.57
C ALA A 161 -18.57 -8.42 7.00
N LEU A 162 -19.51 -8.74 6.11
CA LEU A 162 -20.95 -8.82 6.43
C LEU A 162 -21.39 -10.23 6.89
N PHE A 163 -20.47 -11.22 6.90
CA PHE A 163 -20.78 -12.62 7.24
C PHE A 163 -19.97 -13.15 8.45
N ASP A 164 -19.15 -12.32 9.11
CA ASP A 164 -18.48 -12.58 10.38
C ASP A 164 -19.14 -11.74 11.51
#